data_6f4ac1c1dc27bd415ac168ea5cb9636d
#
_entry.id   6f4ac1c1dc27bd415ac168ea5cb9636d
#
_cell.length_a   1.000
_cell.length_b   1.000
_cell.length_c   1.000
_cell.angle_alpha   90.00
_cell.angle_beta   90.00
_cell.angle_gamma   90.00
#
_symmetry.space_group_name_H-M   'P 1'
#
loop_
_entity.id
_entity.type
_entity.pdbx_description
1 polymer ?
#
loop_
_entity_poly.entity_id
_entity_poly.type
_entity_poly.pdbx_seq_one_letter_code
_entity_poly.pdbx_strand_id
1 'polypeptide(L)'
;MDIFDEWRSGGTEIHWRSTTAANAEAEVTVFTRRCGTPGAPALVCVHGFPTASIDFVSLTRELDADFDIYLLDFPGYGLSDKPAAPYVYSLYDDARLLIYAITKLWQLEDYTLLTHDRGTSVGMIAMSMFADLDDAIAPANAILTNANIYLPLANLTGFQKALLDPTVARSTARATTPEMLAAGMGATTFMPRRDVSDPEIAALAQCFAHNDGIAVLPDTIQYLNERAADETNWLQSLSTSDVDTTLVWGLHDNVAPIRVANYVWEEFLRNKPGLNRYWILPSADHYLQCDAPAQLADVVRLTANAEPTTLGTVGDWPAGAVLVDQTA
;
A
#
# COMPACT_ATOMS: atom_id res chain seq x y z
N MET A 1 -22.08 -5.52 -13.96
CA MET A 1 -20.63 -5.66 -14.03
C MET A 1 -20.19 -5.92 -12.61
N ASP A 2 -19.35 -6.89 -12.37
CA ASP A 2 -18.79 -7.09 -11.03
C ASP A 2 -17.69 -6.08 -10.73
N ILE A 3 -17.17 -6.06 -9.48
CA ILE A 3 -16.15 -5.09 -9.06
C ILE A 3 -14.87 -5.22 -9.89
N PHE A 4 -14.45 -6.44 -10.21
CA PHE A 4 -13.23 -6.67 -10.98
C PHE A 4 -13.35 -6.14 -12.41
N ASP A 5 -14.46 -6.43 -13.10
CA ASP A 5 -14.69 -5.95 -14.46
C ASP A 5 -14.82 -4.42 -14.52
N GLU A 6 -15.50 -3.81 -13.53
CA GLU A 6 -15.60 -2.35 -13.40
C GLU A 6 -14.21 -1.74 -13.17
N TRP A 7 -13.42 -2.34 -12.27
CA TRP A 7 -12.07 -1.87 -11.96
C TRP A 7 -11.18 -1.94 -13.18
N ARG A 8 -11.16 -3.09 -13.86
CA ARG A 8 -10.37 -3.33 -15.06
C ARG A 8 -10.74 -2.38 -16.21
N SER A 9 -12.03 -2.21 -16.49
CA SER A 9 -12.50 -1.37 -17.62
C SER A 9 -12.22 0.12 -17.42
N GLY A 10 -12.05 0.57 -16.18
CA GLY A 10 -11.74 1.97 -15.85
C GLY A 10 -10.24 2.27 -15.78
N GLY A 11 -9.38 1.30 -16.06
CA GLY A 11 -7.93 1.48 -16.06
C GLY A 11 -7.32 1.57 -17.45
N THR A 12 -6.02 1.79 -17.49
CA THR A 12 -5.20 1.81 -18.69
C THR A 12 -3.89 1.05 -18.45
N GLU A 13 -3.27 0.57 -19.53
CA GLU A 13 -1.99 -0.12 -19.49
C GLU A 13 -0.87 0.80 -19.96
N ILE A 14 0.27 0.73 -19.29
CA ILE A 14 1.52 1.38 -19.69
C ILE A 14 2.63 0.36 -19.79
N HIS A 15 3.69 0.69 -20.51
CA HIS A 15 4.90 -0.13 -20.57
C HIS A 15 5.95 0.44 -19.62
N TRP A 16 6.49 -0.42 -18.76
CA TRP A 16 7.57 -0.12 -17.85
C TRP A 16 8.79 -0.97 -18.17
N ARG A 17 9.93 -0.34 -18.26
CA ARG A 17 11.22 -1.05 -18.38
C ARG A 17 11.90 -1.07 -17.03
N SER A 18 12.09 -2.27 -16.48
CA SER A 18 12.78 -2.47 -15.21
C SER A 18 14.15 -1.81 -15.21
N THR A 19 14.49 -1.18 -14.10
CA THR A 19 15.77 -0.48 -13.89
C THR A 19 16.78 -1.31 -13.11
N THR A 20 16.36 -2.48 -12.59
CA THR A 20 17.30 -3.39 -11.92
C THR A 20 18.24 -4.05 -12.91
N ALA A 21 19.53 -4.16 -12.55
CA ALA A 21 20.52 -4.81 -13.42
C ALA A 21 20.16 -6.27 -13.76
N ALA A 22 19.50 -6.98 -12.82
CA ALA A 22 19.04 -8.35 -13.03
C ALA A 22 17.94 -8.46 -14.10
N ASN A 23 17.15 -7.41 -14.29
CA ASN A 23 16.06 -7.33 -15.25
C ASN A 23 16.43 -6.46 -16.46
N ALA A 24 17.72 -6.18 -16.69
CA ALA A 24 18.15 -5.28 -17.74
C ALA A 24 17.42 -5.60 -19.06
N GLU A 25 16.68 -4.58 -19.57
CA GLU A 25 15.88 -4.65 -20.80
C GLU A 25 14.52 -5.39 -20.69
N ALA A 26 14.16 -5.97 -19.55
CA ALA A 26 12.81 -6.50 -19.38
C ALA A 26 11.78 -5.36 -19.40
N GLU A 27 10.85 -5.42 -20.33
CA GLU A 27 9.69 -4.55 -20.41
C GLU A 27 8.46 -5.33 -19.95
N VAL A 28 7.65 -4.70 -19.11
CA VAL A 28 6.43 -5.27 -18.54
C VAL A 28 5.26 -4.31 -18.72
N THR A 29 4.07 -4.86 -18.88
CA THR A 29 2.83 -4.09 -18.90
C THR A 29 2.39 -3.84 -17.45
N VAL A 30 2.11 -2.59 -17.15
CA VAL A 30 1.65 -2.15 -15.83
C VAL A 30 0.26 -1.56 -15.96
N PHE A 31 -0.66 -2.06 -15.17
CA PHE A 31 -2.01 -1.50 -15.06
C PHE A 31 -1.98 -0.25 -14.20
N THR A 32 -2.66 0.80 -14.68
CA THR A 32 -2.86 2.05 -13.95
C THR A 32 -4.33 2.43 -13.94
N ARG A 33 -4.77 3.11 -12.90
CA ARG A 33 -6.14 3.63 -12.79
C ARG A 33 -6.13 5.06 -12.28
N ARG A 34 -6.97 5.89 -12.87
CA ARG A 34 -7.32 7.22 -12.38
C ARG A 34 -8.83 7.26 -12.17
N CYS A 35 -9.27 7.72 -11.02
CA CYS A 35 -10.69 7.89 -10.68
C CYS A 35 -10.88 9.11 -9.79
N GLY A 36 -12.14 9.41 -9.44
CA GLY A 36 -12.48 10.61 -8.69
C GLY A 36 -12.67 11.84 -9.56
N THR A 37 -12.51 13.03 -9.00
CA THR A 37 -12.77 14.32 -9.64
C THR A 37 -11.50 14.88 -10.28
N PRO A 38 -11.40 14.94 -11.63
CA PRO A 38 -10.21 15.46 -12.30
C PRO A 38 -9.87 16.90 -11.89
N GLY A 39 -8.62 17.13 -11.48
CA GLY A 39 -8.13 18.44 -11.06
C GLY A 39 -8.42 18.80 -9.61
N ALA A 40 -9.07 17.94 -8.84
CA ALA A 40 -9.11 18.01 -7.38
C ALA A 40 -7.71 17.69 -6.79
N PRO A 41 -7.47 17.89 -5.48
CA PRO A 41 -6.22 17.49 -4.85
C PRO A 41 -5.83 16.06 -5.19
N ALA A 42 -4.57 15.84 -5.58
CA ALA A 42 -4.13 14.53 -6.02
C ALA A 42 -3.88 13.58 -4.83
N LEU A 43 -4.38 12.36 -4.95
CA LEU A 43 -4.15 11.27 -4.01
C LEU A 43 -3.55 10.07 -4.75
N VAL A 44 -2.34 9.66 -4.38
CA VAL A 44 -1.67 8.47 -4.92
C VAL A 44 -1.81 7.33 -3.93
N CYS A 45 -2.48 6.23 -4.33
CA CYS A 45 -2.69 5.06 -3.48
C CYS A 45 -1.77 3.91 -3.92
N VAL A 46 -1.04 3.32 -2.96
CA VAL A 46 -0.02 2.29 -3.19
C VAL A 46 -0.37 1.01 -2.42
N HIS A 47 -0.64 -0.06 -3.19
CA HIS A 47 -1.12 -1.33 -2.64
C HIS A 47 -0.03 -2.21 -2.03
N GLY A 48 -0.47 -3.22 -1.27
CA GLY A 48 0.36 -4.19 -0.57
C GLY A 48 0.46 -5.58 -1.21
N PHE A 49 0.98 -6.53 -0.42
CA PHE A 49 1.11 -7.95 -0.75
C PHE A 49 -0.04 -8.75 -0.10
N PRO A 50 -0.63 -9.74 -0.76
CA PRO A 50 -0.39 -10.18 -2.15
C PRO A 50 -1.37 -9.56 -3.16
N THR A 51 -2.06 -8.51 -2.78
CA THR A 51 -3.19 -7.91 -3.47
C THR A 51 -2.79 -6.87 -4.52
N ALA A 52 -3.68 -5.93 -4.83
CA ALA A 52 -3.51 -4.98 -5.92
C ALA A 52 -4.25 -3.66 -5.62
N SER A 53 -4.20 -2.71 -6.53
CA SER A 53 -4.89 -1.42 -6.39
C SER A 53 -6.41 -1.53 -6.17
N ILE A 54 -7.02 -2.65 -6.53
CA ILE A 54 -8.45 -2.91 -6.30
C ILE A 54 -8.84 -2.93 -4.80
N ASP A 55 -7.86 -3.12 -3.89
CA ASP A 55 -8.08 -3.03 -2.44
C ASP A 55 -8.63 -1.68 -2.01
N PHE A 56 -8.39 -0.65 -2.81
CA PHE A 56 -8.85 0.72 -2.52
C PHE A 56 -10.25 1.01 -3.08
N VAL A 57 -10.95 0.03 -3.67
CA VAL A 57 -12.24 0.28 -4.34
C VAL A 57 -13.28 0.94 -3.43
N SER A 58 -13.41 0.49 -2.19
CA SER A 58 -14.35 1.08 -1.22
C SER A 58 -13.88 2.47 -0.78
N LEU A 59 -12.60 2.66 -0.52
CA LEU A 59 -12.05 3.97 -0.15
C LEU A 59 -12.17 4.99 -1.30
N THR A 60 -11.92 4.56 -2.55
CA THR A 60 -12.03 5.48 -3.70
C THR A 60 -13.45 5.98 -3.90
N ARG A 61 -14.46 5.18 -3.60
CA ARG A 61 -15.88 5.59 -3.63
C ARG A 61 -16.23 6.63 -2.56
N GLU A 62 -15.57 6.57 -1.41
CA GLU A 62 -15.74 7.58 -0.36
C GLU A 62 -15.05 8.91 -0.71
N LEU A 63 -13.99 8.87 -1.53
CA LEU A 63 -13.14 10.02 -1.83
C LEU A 63 -13.34 10.60 -3.24
N ASP A 64 -14.18 10.01 -4.08
CA ASP A 64 -14.30 10.34 -5.50
C ASP A 64 -14.77 11.78 -5.79
N ALA A 65 -15.52 12.37 -4.88
CA ALA A 65 -15.96 13.76 -4.99
C ALA A 65 -14.86 14.78 -4.61
N ASP A 66 -13.89 14.38 -3.79
CA ASP A 66 -12.94 15.28 -3.13
C ASP A 66 -11.53 15.22 -3.73
N PHE A 67 -11.17 14.11 -4.37
CA PHE A 67 -9.82 13.84 -4.84
C PHE A 67 -9.76 13.39 -6.30
N ASP A 68 -8.62 13.67 -6.93
CA ASP A 68 -8.18 13.07 -8.18
C ASP A 68 -7.23 11.92 -7.81
N ILE A 69 -7.70 10.67 -7.94
CA ILE A 69 -7.08 9.50 -7.33
C ILE A 69 -6.30 8.70 -8.38
N TYR A 70 -5.04 8.39 -8.07
CA TYR A 70 -4.10 7.71 -8.94
C TYR A 70 -3.63 6.41 -8.30
N LEU A 71 -3.70 5.32 -9.05
CA LEU A 71 -3.34 3.98 -8.60
C LEU A 71 -2.59 3.23 -9.71
N LEU A 72 -1.78 2.25 -9.30
CA LEU A 72 -1.17 1.29 -10.21
C LEU A 72 -1.07 -0.08 -9.55
N ASP A 73 -0.98 -1.14 -10.36
CA ASP A 73 -0.61 -2.46 -9.90
C ASP A 73 0.87 -2.69 -10.22
N PHE A 74 1.68 -3.02 -9.22
CA PHE A 74 3.08 -3.35 -9.46
C PHE A 74 3.23 -4.63 -10.30
N PRO A 75 4.36 -4.82 -11.01
CA PRO A 75 4.65 -6.11 -11.66
C PRO A 75 4.54 -7.26 -10.66
N GLY A 76 3.88 -8.34 -11.09
CA GLY A 76 3.59 -9.49 -10.21
C GLY A 76 2.23 -9.43 -9.51
N TYR A 77 1.51 -8.31 -9.59
CA TYR A 77 0.25 -8.09 -8.86
C TYR A 77 -0.90 -7.70 -9.79
N GLY A 78 -2.13 -7.92 -9.31
CA GLY A 78 -3.37 -7.43 -9.89
C GLY A 78 -3.51 -7.67 -11.39
N LEU A 79 -3.72 -6.61 -12.14
CA LEU A 79 -3.92 -6.61 -13.58
C LEU A 79 -2.62 -6.36 -14.38
N SER A 80 -1.49 -6.12 -13.71
CA SER A 80 -0.17 -6.00 -14.33
C SER A 80 0.42 -7.36 -14.72
N ASP A 81 1.45 -7.33 -15.56
CA ASP A 81 2.20 -8.53 -15.97
C ASP A 81 2.84 -9.25 -14.78
N LYS A 82 2.97 -10.56 -14.92
CA LYS A 82 3.56 -11.46 -13.94
C LYS A 82 4.71 -12.25 -14.53
N PRO A 83 5.83 -11.55 -14.87
CA PRO A 83 6.95 -12.19 -15.54
C PRO A 83 7.55 -13.30 -14.65
N ALA A 84 7.75 -14.47 -15.27
CA ALA A 84 8.40 -15.60 -14.61
C ALA A 84 9.92 -15.36 -14.47
N ALA A 85 10.57 -16.19 -13.63
CA ALA A 85 12.03 -16.18 -13.57
C ALA A 85 12.65 -16.28 -14.99
N PRO A 86 13.73 -15.55 -15.29
CA PRO A 86 14.65 -14.92 -14.33
C PRO A 86 14.30 -13.51 -13.88
N TYR A 87 13.09 -13.01 -14.10
CA TYR A 87 12.69 -11.69 -13.61
C TYR A 87 12.79 -11.63 -12.07
N VAL A 88 13.36 -10.54 -11.55
CA VAL A 88 13.54 -10.30 -10.13
C VAL A 88 12.60 -9.17 -9.69
N TYR A 89 11.67 -9.49 -8.82
CA TYR A 89 10.79 -8.50 -8.18
C TYR A 89 11.54 -7.79 -7.06
N SER A 90 11.53 -6.45 -7.07
CA SER A 90 12.28 -5.63 -6.11
C SER A 90 11.46 -4.42 -5.67
N LEU A 91 11.50 -4.12 -4.36
CA LEU A 91 10.92 -2.90 -3.80
C LEU A 91 11.55 -1.63 -4.40
N TYR A 92 12.84 -1.69 -4.71
CA TYR A 92 13.56 -0.56 -5.30
C TYR A 92 13.15 -0.28 -6.74
N ASP A 93 12.86 -1.34 -7.53
CA ASP A 93 12.36 -1.17 -8.89
C ASP A 93 10.93 -0.64 -8.88
N ASP A 94 10.09 -1.14 -7.98
CA ASP A 94 8.73 -0.65 -7.78
C ASP A 94 8.71 0.81 -7.29
N ALA A 95 9.64 1.21 -6.43
CA ALA A 95 9.78 2.62 -6.02
C ALA A 95 10.14 3.53 -7.21
N ARG A 96 11.02 3.07 -8.12
CA ARG A 96 11.34 3.83 -9.34
C ARG A 96 10.17 3.87 -10.32
N LEU A 97 9.41 2.79 -10.44
CA LEU A 97 8.16 2.78 -11.21
C LEU A 97 7.15 3.79 -10.63
N LEU A 98 6.98 3.82 -9.30
CA LEU A 98 6.11 4.78 -8.64
C LEU A 98 6.56 6.22 -8.90
N ILE A 99 7.87 6.51 -8.77
CA ILE A 99 8.44 7.83 -9.08
C ILE A 99 8.19 8.19 -10.55
N TYR A 100 8.43 7.25 -11.48
CA TYR A 100 8.14 7.46 -12.90
C TYR A 100 6.65 7.79 -13.14
N ALA A 101 5.76 7.03 -12.51
CA ALA A 101 4.32 7.27 -12.65
C ALA A 101 3.93 8.66 -12.14
N ILE A 102 4.42 9.07 -10.98
CA ILE A 102 4.15 10.39 -10.39
C ILE A 102 4.72 11.51 -11.28
N THR A 103 5.99 11.40 -11.68
CA THR A 103 6.71 12.52 -12.32
C THR A 103 6.51 12.60 -13.83
N LYS A 104 6.43 11.46 -14.52
CA LYS A 104 6.42 11.44 -16.00
C LYS A 104 5.06 11.06 -16.57
N LEU A 105 4.34 10.12 -15.94
CA LEU A 105 3.04 9.67 -16.45
C LEU A 105 1.92 10.62 -16.00
N TRP A 106 1.82 10.87 -14.71
CA TRP A 106 0.75 11.68 -14.11
C TRP A 106 1.11 13.15 -13.96
N GLN A 107 2.41 13.48 -13.93
CA GLN A 107 2.97 14.83 -13.85
C GLN A 107 2.43 15.61 -12.65
N LEU A 108 2.44 14.97 -11.48
CA LEU A 108 1.94 15.57 -10.24
C LEU A 108 3.01 16.47 -9.63
N GLU A 109 2.60 17.69 -9.24
CA GLU A 109 3.44 18.68 -8.57
C GLU A 109 3.10 18.82 -7.08
N ASP A 110 1.88 18.45 -6.71
CA ASP A 110 1.38 18.43 -5.33
C ASP A 110 0.46 17.22 -5.17
N TYR A 111 0.72 16.39 -4.16
CA TYR A 111 -0.07 15.18 -3.93
C TYR A 111 0.10 14.65 -2.50
N THR A 112 -0.91 13.92 -2.04
CA THR A 112 -0.84 13.09 -0.84
C THR A 112 -0.54 11.64 -1.25
N LEU A 113 0.41 11.01 -0.56
CA LEU A 113 0.77 9.61 -0.77
C LEU A 113 0.12 8.73 0.29
N LEU A 114 -0.80 7.85 -0.09
CA LEU A 114 -1.41 6.84 0.78
C LEU A 114 -0.85 5.46 0.46
N THR A 115 -0.26 4.81 1.45
CA THR A 115 0.39 3.51 1.27
C THR A 115 -0.19 2.45 2.20
N HIS A 116 -0.23 1.20 1.75
CA HIS A 116 -0.70 0.07 2.53
C HIS A 116 0.27 -1.11 2.45
N ASP A 117 0.52 -1.80 3.58
CA ASP A 117 1.35 -3.01 3.73
C ASP A 117 2.72 -2.89 3.04
N ARG A 118 3.01 -3.74 2.04
CA ARG A 118 4.22 -3.72 1.21
C ARG A 118 4.40 -2.36 0.52
N GLY A 119 3.31 -1.75 0.09
CA GLY A 119 3.32 -0.43 -0.53
C GLY A 119 3.91 0.66 0.35
N THR A 120 3.87 0.51 1.67
CA THR A 120 4.54 1.44 2.59
C THR A 120 6.05 1.38 2.48
N SER A 121 6.65 0.19 2.29
CA SER A 121 8.09 0.10 1.99
C SER A 121 8.43 0.76 0.65
N VAL A 122 7.63 0.51 -0.39
CA VAL A 122 7.80 1.17 -1.70
C VAL A 122 7.73 2.69 -1.56
N GLY A 123 6.73 3.21 -0.82
CA GLY A 123 6.58 4.64 -0.56
C GLY A 123 7.76 5.25 0.22
N MET A 124 8.24 4.58 1.27
CA MET A 124 9.42 5.03 2.03
C MET A 124 10.68 5.07 1.18
N ILE A 125 10.90 4.04 0.35
CA ILE A 125 12.04 4.00 -0.58
C ILE A 125 11.91 5.14 -1.61
N ALA A 126 10.73 5.35 -2.20
CA ALA A 126 10.49 6.45 -3.12
C ALA A 126 10.77 7.81 -2.47
N MET A 127 10.26 8.04 -1.26
CA MET A 127 10.52 9.27 -0.50
C MET A 127 12.01 9.48 -0.23
N SER A 128 12.77 8.43 0.07
CA SER A 128 14.22 8.55 0.26
C SER A 128 14.98 8.90 -1.04
N MET A 129 14.43 8.53 -2.20
CA MET A 129 15.05 8.81 -3.51
C MET A 129 14.72 10.22 -4.03
N PHE A 130 13.61 10.84 -3.62
CA PHE A 130 13.22 12.16 -4.14
C PHE A 130 14.28 13.24 -3.87
N ALA A 131 14.98 13.16 -2.75
CA ALA A 131 16.03 14.12 -2.39
C ALA A 131 17.21 14.14 -3.39
N ASP A 132 17.41 13.04 -4.12
CA ASP A 132 18.50 12.87 -5.08
C ASP A 132 18.07 13.10 -6.54
N LEU A 133 16.81 13.47 -6.78
CA LEU A 133 16.24 13.60 -8.12
C LEU A 133 15.84 15.06 -8.41
N ASP A 134 16.50 15.68 -9.39
CA ASP A 134 16.27 17.09 -9.77
C ASP A 134 14.84 17.39 -10.25
N ASP A 135 14.17 16.38 -10.85
CA ASP A 135 12.85 16.53 -11.51
C ASP A 135 11.71 15.88 -10.71
N ALA A 136 11.95 15.42 -9.49
CA ALA A 136 10.95 14.72 -8.70
C ALA A 136 10.50 15.57 -7.51
N ILE A 137 9.19 15.56 -7.26
CA ILE A 137 8.57 16.31 -6.17
C ILE A 137 8.11 15.31 -5.11
N ALA A 138 8.61 15.46 -3.89
CA ALA A 138 8.16 14.68 -2.75
C ALA A 138 6.67 14.96 -2.46
N PRO A 139 5.93 13.99 -1.88
CA PRO A 139 4.55 14.23 -1.49
C PRO A 139 4.46 15.35 -0.44
N ALA A 140 3.40 16.14 -0.48
CA ALA A 140 3.11 17.10 0.57
C ALA A 140 2.85 16.41 1.92
N ASN A 141 2.17 15.25 1.85
CA ASN A 141 1.85 14.42 3.01
C ASN A 141 2.00 12.94 2.66
N ALA A 142 2.41 12.11 3.64
CA ALA A 142 2.44 10.67 3.54
C ALA A 142 1.53 10.03 4.61
N ILE A 143 0.64 9.14 4.17
CA ILE A 143 -0.24 8.35 5.04
C ILE A 143 0.20 6.89 4.94
N LEU A 144 0.71 6.35 6.04
CA LEU A 144 1.24 4.99 6.12
C LEU A 144 0.26 4.11 6.88
N THR A 145 -0.19 3.01 6.26
CA THR A 145 -1.24 2.16 6.85
C THR A 145 -0.82 0.70 6.95
N ASN A 146 -1.10 0.09 8.09
CA ASN A 146 -1.03 -1.36 8.37
C ASN A 146 0.12 -2.09 7.67
N ALA A 147 1.37 -1.72 7.98
CA ALA A 147 2.54 -2.23 7.28
C ALA A 147 3.52 -2.96 8.21
N ASN A 148 4.06 -4.06 7.74
CA ASN A 148 5.11 -4.82 8.41
C ASN A 148 6.50 -4.14 8.29
N ILE A 149 6.56 -2.83 8.45
CA ILE A 149 7.75 -2.00 8.21
C ILE A 149 8.86 -2.13 9.26
N TYR A 150 8.63 -2.93 10.28
CA TYR A 150 9.66 -3.37 11.21
C TYR A 150 9.44 -4.86 11.54
N LEU A 151 10.12 -5.73 10.82
CA LEU A 151 9.94 -7.19 10.87
C LEU A 151 10.10 -7.82 12.25
N PRO A 152 11.02 -7.35 13.15
CA PRO A 152 11.12 -7.92 14.49
C PRO A 152 9.84 -7.84 15.33
N LEU A 153 8.94 -6.92 15.03
CA LEU A 153 7.65 -6.76 15.69
C LEU A 153 6.45 -7.23 14.86
N ALA A 154 6.67 -7.56 13.59
CA ALA A 154 5.63 -8.04 12.68
C ALA A 154 5.30 -9.53 12.94
N ASN A 155 4.16 -9.98 12.40
CA ASN A 155 3.83 -11.40 12.36
C ASN A 155 3.78 -11.86 10.89
N LEU A 156 4.58 -12.86 10.55
CA LEU A 156 4.42 -13.56 9.29
C LEU A 156 3.40 -14.70 9.47
N THR A 157 2.43 -14.74 8.57
CA THR A 157 1.45 -15.84 8.52
C THR A 157 2.14 -17.17 8.17
N GLY A 158 1.48 -18.29 8.44
CA GLY A 158 1.98 -19.59 8.02
C GLY A 158 2.17 -19.70 6.50
N PHE A 159 1.28 -19.07 5.74
CA PHE A 159 1.38 -19.01 4.27
C PHE A 159 2.61 -18.21 3.82
N GLN A 160 2.83 -17.02 4.38
CA GLN A 160 4.02 -16.20 4.06
C GLN A 160 5.32 -16.95 4.40
N LYS A 161 5.38 -17.64 5.54
CA LYS A 161 6.54 -18.45 5.92
C LYS A 161 6.78 -19.60 4.93
N ALA A 162 5.71 -20.27 4.47
CA ALA A 162 5.81 -21.32 3.48
C ALA A 162 6.27 -20.80 2.10
N LEU A 163 5.86 -19.59 1.70
CA LEU A 163 6.32 -18.97 0.46
C LEU A 163 7.79 -18.51 0.53
N LEU A 164 8.30 -18.18 1.71
CA LEU A 164 9.71 -17.82 1.90
C LEU A 164 10.64 -19.04 1.96
N ASP A 165 10.12 -20.21 2.30
CA ASP A 165 10.91 -21.45 2.35
C ASP A 165 11.14 -22.01 0.95
N PRO A 166 12.38 -21.98 0.39
CA PRO A 166 12.66 -22.41 -0.96
C PRO A 166 12.34 -23.90 -1.21
N THR A 167 12.24 -24.71 -0.14
CA THR A 167 11.97 -26.15 -0.27
C THR A 167 10.50 -26.45 -0.52
N VAL A 168 9.59 -25.60 -0.09
CA VAL A 168 8.13 -25.79 -0.22
C VAL A 168 7.40 -24.65 -0.97
N ALA A 169 8.03 -23.51 -1.20
CA ALA A 169 7.38 -22.32 -1.77
C ALA A 169 6.62 -22.61 -3.08
N ARG A 170 7.28 -23.25 -4.05
CA ARG A 170 6.66 -23.58 -5.34
C ARG A 170 5.55 -24.64 -5.23
N SER A 171 5.66 -25.58 -4.30
CA SER A 171 4.59 -26.56 -4.05
C SER A 171 3.41 -25.93 -3.33
N THR A 172 3.67 -25.01 -2.40
CA THR A 172 2.64 -24.23 -1.71
C THR A 172 1.85 -23.38 -2.73
N ALA A 173 2.52 -22.62 -3.60
CA ALA A 173 1.86 -21.86 -4.64
C ALA A 173 0.99 -22.74 -5.56
N ARG A 174 1.53 -23.87 -6.06
CA ARG A 174 0.78 -24.82 -6.88
C ARG A 174 -0.43 -25.48 -6.21
N ALA A 175 -0.40 -25.61 -4.90
CA ALA A 175 -1.51 -26.19 -4.10
C ALA A 175 -2.58 -25.16 -3.73
N THR A 176 -2.34 -23.87 -3.98
CA THR A 176 -3.23 -22.76 -3.63
C THR A 176 -4.00 -22.32 -4.87
N THR A 177 -5.34 -22.28 -4.78
CA THR A 177 -6.15 -21.64 -5.83
C THR A 177 -6.41 -20.16 -5.49
N PRO A 178 -6.75 -19.32 -6.48
CA PRO A 178 -7.15 -17.94 -6.26
C PRO A 178 -8.25 -17.79 -5.20
N GLU A 179 -9.28 -18.64 -5.26
CA GLU A 179 -10.41 -18.63 -4.35
C GLU A 179 -9.99 -19.06 -2.93
N MET A 180 -9.09 -20.03 -2.79
CA MET A 180 -8.56 -20.46 -1.50
C MET A 180 -7.76 -19.33 -0.83
N LEU A 181 -6.94 -18.60 -1.59
CA LEU A 181 -6.18 -17.48 -1.07
C LEU A 181 -7.11 -16.35 -0.63
N ALA A 182 -8.02 -15.91 -1.50
CA ALA A 182 -8.98 -14.86 -1.20
C ALA A 182 -9.87 -15.21 0.01
N ALA A 183 -10.41 -16.44 0.07
CA ALA A 183 -11.20 -16.91 1.21
C ALA A 183 -10.39 -16.92 2.52
N GLY A 184 -9.14 -17.38 2.46
CA GLY A 184 -8.24 -17.38 3.61
C GLY A 184 -7.96 -15.97 4.14
N MET A 185 -7.76 -15.02 3.24
CA MET A 185 -7.60 -13.60 3.59
C MET A 185 -8.88 -13.04 4.20
N GLY A 186 -10.04 -13.22 3.56
CA GLY A 186 -11.33 -12.77 4.08
C GLY A 186 -11.61 -13.28 5.49
N ALA A 187 -11.24 -14.54 5.76
CA ALA A 187 -11.43 -15.16 7.07
C ALA A 187 -10.44 -14.69 8.16
N THR A 188 -9.31 -14.04 7.80
CA THR A 188 -8.23 -13.79 8.76
C THR A 188 -7.75 -12.35 8.85
N THR A 189 -7.92 -11.54 7.80
CA THR A 189 -7.31 -10.20 7.68
C THR A 189 -8.32 -9.07 7.45
N PHE A 190 -9.63 -9.37 7.47
CA PHE A 190 -10.71 -8.39 7.33
C PHE A 190 -11.60 -8.36 8.58
N MET A 191 -12.26 -7.22 8.81
CA MET A 191 -13.21 -7.06 9.90
C MET A 191 -14.47 -6.27 9.44
N PRO A 192 -15.68 -6.84 9.48
CA PRO A 192 -15.95 -8.23 9.91
C PRO A 192 -15.30 -9.26 8.97
N ARG A 193 -15.16 -10.50 9.44
CA ARG A 193 -14.67 -11.60 8.57
C ARG A 193 -15.58 -11.76 7.36
N ARG A 194 -14.96 -12.03 6.21
CA ARG A 194 -15.63 -12.12 4.91
C ARG A 194 -15.35 -13.46 4.25
N ASP A 195 -16.18 -13.86 3.34
CA ASP A 195 -15.98 -15.06 2.51
C ASP A 195 -16.09 -14.72 1.02
N VAL A 196 -15.98 -15.72 0.15
CA VAL A 196 -16.00 -15.54 -1.30
C VAL A 196 -17.35 -15.05 -1.87
N SER A 197 -18.41 -15.00 -1.07
CA SER A 197 -19.67 -14.35 -1.46
C SER A 197 -19.61 -12.83 -1.33
N ASP A 198 -18.66 -12.30 -0.60
CA ASP A 198 -18.37 -10.87 -0.55
C ASP A 198 -17.82 -10.42 -1.90
N PRO A 199 -18.37 -9.36 -2.52
CA PRO A 199 -17.94 -8.91 -3.84
C PRO A 199 -16.49 -8.45 -3.92
N GLU A 200 -15.91 -7.89 -2.84
CA GLU A 200 -14.50 -7.48 -2.80
C GLU A 200 -13.59 -8.71 -2.72
N ILE A 201 -13.94 -9.71 -1.90
CA ILE A 201 -13.18 -10.97 -1.82
C ILE A 201 -13.24 -11.72 -3.16
N ALA A 202 -14.41 -11.74 -3.81
CA ALA A 202 -14.54 -12.33 -5.15
C ALA A 202 -13.67 -11.60 -6.20
N ALA A 203 -13.58 -10.28 -6.12
CA ALA A 203 -12.72 -9.49 -7.00
C ALA A 203 -11.23 -9.75 -6.74
N LEU A 204 -10.81 -9.95 -5.48
CA LEU A 204 -9.43 -10.37 -5.17
C LEU A 204 -9.11 -11.73 -5.77
N ALA A 205 -10.03 -12.70 -5.71
CA ALA A 205 -9.82 -14.01 -6.34
C ALA A 205 -9.60 -13.87 -7.86
N GLN A 206 -10.34 -12.99 -8.53
CA GLN A 206 -10.15 -12.71 -9.96
C GLN A 206 -8.77 -12.05 -10.24
N CYS A 207 -8.31 -11.14 -9.38
CA CYS A 207 -6.95 -10.57 -9.48
C CYS A 207 -5.87 -11.64 -9.33
N PHE A 208 -6.02 -12.59 -8.40
CA PHE A 208 -5.08 -13.69 -8.23
C PHE A 208 -5.09 -14.68 -9.41
N ALA A 209 -6.24 -14.86 -10.05
CA ALA A 209 -6.37 -15.69 -11.25
C ALA A 209 -5.77 -15.04 -12.51
N HIS A 210 -5.74 -13.69 -12.55
CA HIS A 210 -5.27 -12.96 -13.72
C HIS A 210 -3.78 -13.24 -13.99
N ASN A 211 -3.46 -13.70 -15.22
CA ASN A 211 -2.10 -14.03 -15.65
C ASN A 211 -1.35 -14.96 -14.67
N ASP A 212 -2.08 -15.90 -14.03
CA ASP A 212 -1.51 -16.89 -13.08
C ASP A 212 -0.74 -16.25 -11.91
N GLY A 213 -1.35 -15.24 -11.27
CA GLY A 213 -0.72 -14.47 -10.19
C GLY A 213 -0.27 -15.30 -8.98
N ILE A 214 -0.90 -16.46 -8.74
CA ILE A 214 -0.47 -17.38 -7.67
C ILE A 214 0.93 -17.96 -7.95
N ALA A 215 1.27 -18.24 -9.21
CA ALA A 215 2.53 -18.88 -9.57
C ALA A 215 3.76 -18.02 -9.21
N VAL A 216 3.61 -16.68 -9.18
CA VAL A 216 4.72 -15.75 -8.87
C VAL A 216 4.81 -15.35 -7.40
N LEU A 217 3.88 -15.79 -6.54
CA LEU A 217 3.92 -15.47 -5.11
C LEU A 217 5.24 -15.85 -4.41
N PRO A 218 5.90 -17.00 -4.74
CA PRO A 218 7.22 -17.32 -4.20
C PRO A 218 8.31 -16.31 -4.56
N ASP A 219 8.15 -15.59 -5.66
CA ASP A 219 9.12 -14.59 -6.12
C ASP A 219 8.76 -13.21 -5.56
N THR A 220 7.49 -12.84 -5.60
CA THR A 220 7.05 -11.53 -5.10
C THR A 220 7.17 -11.39 -3.59
N ILE A 221 7.05 -12.49 -2.80
CA ILE A 221 7.24 -12.46 -1.33
C ILE A 221 8.68 -12.13 -0.90
N GLN A 222 9.67 -12.27 -1.81
CA GLN A 222 11.07 -12.02 -1.50
C GLN A 222 11.37 -10.58 -1.11
N TYR A 223 10.43 -9.66 -1.30
CA TYR A 223 10.52 -8.30 -0.77
C TYR A 223 10.77 -8.27 0.75
N LEU A 224 10.36 -9.31 1.49
CA LEU A 224 10.63 -9.42 2.93
C LEU A 224 12.12 -9.56 3.24
N ASN A 225 12.92 -10.12 2.32
CA ASN A 225 14.36 -10.20 2.47
C ASN A 225 15.02 -8.81 2.22
N GLU A 226 14.54 -8.05 1.23
CA GLU A 226 14.99 -6.66 1.03
C GLU A 226 14.62 -5.81 2.26
N ARG A 227 13.40 -5.97 2.78
CA ARG A 227 12.96 -5.28 4.00
C ARG A 227 13.84 -5.61 5.19
N ALA A 228 14.12 -6.90 5.44
CA ALA A 228 14.97 -7.31 6.54
C ALA A 228 16.40 -6.72 6.47
N ALA A 229 16.88 -6.47 5.25
CA ALA A 229 18.20 -5.87 5.05
C ALA A 229 18.23 -4.36 5.31
N ASP A 230 17.15 -3.63 4.95
CA ASP A 230 17.19 -2.18 4.82
C ASP A 230 16.11 -1.41 5.60
N GLU A 231 15.19 -2.08 6.30
CA GLU A 231 14.04 -1.41 6.97
C GLU A 231 14.46 -0.30 7.93
N THR A 232 15.58 -0.48 8.63
CA THR A 232 16.10 0.54 9.56
C THR A 232 16.54 1.80 8.81
N ASN A 233 17.18 1.65 7.64
CA ASN A 233 17.59 2.78 6.81
C ASN A 233 16.39 3.55 6.27
N TRP A 234 15.33 2.85 5.84
CA TRP A 234 14.11 3.49 5.35
C TRP A 234 13.36 4.23 6.46
N LEU A 235 13.26 3.63 7.64
CA LEU A 235 12.66 4.28 8.81
C LEU A 235 13.48 5.50 9.25
N GLN A 236 14.82 5.42 9.21
CA GLN A 236 15.69 6.56 9.51
C GLN A 236 15.50 7.68 8.47
N SER A 237 15.39 7.36 7.18
CA SER A 237 15.11 8.35 6.13
C SER A 237 13.73 9.01 6.35
N LEU A 238 12.73 8.22 6.74
CA LEU A 238 11.42 8.76 7.09
C LEU A 238 11.49 9.77 8.23
N SER A 239 12.28 9.49 9.28
CA SER A 239 12.42 10.36 10.45
C SER A 239 13.12 11.68 10.16
N THR A 240 13.89 11.75 9.08
CA THR A 240 14.65 12.95 8.67
C THR A 240 14.04 13.67 7.47
N SER A 241 12.98 13.12 6.88
CA SER A 241 12.29 13.76 5.75
C SER A 241 11.46 14.97 6.20
N ASP A 242 11.28 15.94 5.31
CA ASP A 242 10.41 17.10 5.52
C ASP A 242 8.92 16.81 5.25
N VAL A 243 8.58 15.57 4.86
CA VAL A 243 7.20 15.17 4.53
C VAL A 243 6.40 14.91 5.79
N ASP A 244 5.34 15.66 6.03
CA ASP A 244 4.40 15.40 7.13
C ASP A 244 3.85 13.97 7.03
N THR A 245 3.93 13.21 8.13
CA THR A 245 3.64 11.78 8.12
C THR A 245 2.51 11.42 9.08
N THR A 246 1.51 10.74 8.56
CA THR A 246 0.38 10.21 9.33
C THR A 246 0.41 8.69 9.34
N LEU A 247 0.49 8.07 10.53
CA LEU A 247 0.23 6.65 10.71
C LEU A 247 -1.27 6.43 10.92
N VAL A 248 -1.86 5.45 10.21
CA VAL A 248 -3.23 5.00 10.45
C VAL A 248 -3.23 3.48 10.57
N TRP A 249 -3.75 2.97 11.69
CA TRP A 249 -3.63 1.54 11.97
C TRP A 249 -4.94 0.91 12.40
N GLY A 250 -5.29 -0.22 11.79
CA GLY A 250 -6.39 -1.08 12.23
C GLY A 250 -6.01 -1.76 13.56
N LEU A 251 -6.89 -1.64 14.55
CA LEU A 251 -6.62 -2.15 15.91
C LEU A 251 -6.46 -3.68 15.94
N HIS A 252 -7.16 -4.38 15.05
CA HIS A 252 -7.24 -5.84 15.04
C HIS A 252 -6.22 -6.52 14.13
N ASP A 253 -5.30 -5.75 13.52
CA ASP A 253 -4.30 -6.28 12.59
C ASP A 253 -3.39 -7.32 13.27
N ASN A 254 -3.48 -8.57 12.80
CA ASN A 254 -2.64 -9.66 13.26
C ASN A 254 -1.39 -9.86 12.38
N VAL A 255 -1.31 -9.22 11.20
CA VAL A 255 -0.17 -9.30 10.27
C VAL A 255 0.85 -8.23 10.63
N ALA A 256 0.41 -6.97 10.68
CA ALA A 256 1.18 -5.83 11.17
C ALA A 256 0.59 -5.34 12.51
N PRO A 257 0.84 -6.03 13.64
CA PRO A 257 0.20 -5.68 14.91
C PRO A 257 0.52 -4.26 15.34
N ILE A 258 -0.39 -3.66 16.11
CA ILE A 258 -0.30 -2.29 16.62
C ILE A 258 1.06 -1.95 17.26
N ARG A 259 1.78 -2.94 17.81
CA ARG A 259 3.14 -2.74 18.34
C ARG A 259 4.15 -2.28 17.28
N VAL A 260 3.93 -2.59 15.98
CA VAL A 260 4.76 -2.08 14.88
C VAL A 260 4.54 -0.58 14.75
N ALA A 261 3.29 -0.12 14.70
CA ALA A 261 2.97 1.29 14.63
C ALA A 261 3.47 2.06 15.86
N ASN A 262 3.28 1.51 17.06
CA ASN A 262 3.78 2.11 18.31
C ASN A 262 5.30 2.30 18.27
N TYR A 263 6.04 1.29 17.83
CA TYR A 263 7.49 1.37 17.70
C TYR A 263 7.92 2.44 16.70
N VAL A 264 7.30 2.44 15.51
CA VAL A 264 7.61 3.43 14.47
C VAL A 264 7.27 4.86 14.93
N TRP A 265 6.16 5.03 15.62
CA TRP A 265 5.79 6.31 16.20
C TRP A 265 6.82 6.79 17.22
N GLU A 266 7.12 6.00 18.23
CA GLU A 266 8.00 6.39 19.34
C GLU A 266 9.45 6.64 18.90
N GLU A 267 9.97 5.81 17.98
CA GLU A 267 11.39 5.87 17.61
C GLU A 267 11.67 6.83 16.44
N PHE A 268 10.69 7.04 15.54
CA PHE A 268 10.96 7.74 14.28
C PHE A 268 10.08 8.96 14.01
N LEU A 269 8.86 9.04 14.54
CA LEU A 269 7.91 10.08 14.16
C LEU A 269 7.55 11.05 15.27
N ARG A 270 7.52 10.62 16.52
CA ARG A 270 7.09 11.46 17.65
C ARG A 270 7.91 12.75 17.81
N ASN A 271 9.21 12.67 17.50
CA ASN A 271 10.12 13.81 17.60
C ASN A 271 10.54 14.37 16.23
N LYS A 272 9.93 13.89 15.14
CA LYS A 272 10.16 14.38 13.80
C LYS A 272 9.57 15.79 13.66
N PRO A 273 10.29 16.75 13.04
CA PRO A 273 9.72 18.04 12.71
C PRO A 273 8.49 17.92 11.81
N GLY A 274 7.61 18.92 11.85
CA GLY A 274 6.39 18.97 11.07
C GLY A 274 5.19 18.36 11.81
N LEU A 275 4.03 18.35 11.14
CA LEU A 275 2.78 17.86 11.70
C LEU A 275 2.61 16.37 11.43
N ASN A 276 3.09 15.55 12.35
CA ASN A 276 2.91 14.10 12.26
C ASN A 276 1.75 13.66 13.14
N ARG A 277 1.01 12.62 12.73
CA ARG A 277 -0.16 12.11 13.46
C ARG A 277 -0.14 10.59 13.53
N TYR A 278 -0.72 10.06 14.60
CA TYR A 278 -0.94 8.63 14.78
C TYR A 278 -2.40 8.34 15.12
N TRP A 279 -3.07 7.62 14.22
CA TRP A 279 -4.47 7.24 14.35
C TRP A 279 -4.64 5.74 14.48
N ILE A 280 -5.65 5.34 15.27
CA ILE A 280 -6.15 3.97 15.32
C ILE A 280 -7.59 3.95 14.80
N LEU A 281 -7.91 2.97 13.95
CA LEU A 281 -9.26 2.63 13.53
C LEU A 281 -9.71 1.38 14.28
N PRO A 282 -10.55 1.52 15.34
CA PRO A 282 -10.92 0.40 16.22
C PRO A 282 -11.74 -0.69 15.53
N SER A 283 -12.40 -0.38 14.43
CA SER A 283 -13.24 -1.32 13.66
C SER A 283 -12.51 -2.02 12.52
N ALA A 284 -11.20 -1.80 12.36
CA ALA A 284 -10.44 -2.33 11.23
C ALA A 284 -9.41 -3.39 11.64
N ASP A 285 -9.18 -4.34 10.75
CA ASP A 285 -8.10 -5.32 10.74
C ASP A 285 -7.01 -4.85 9.76
N HIS A 286 -6.34 -5.74 9.05
CA HIS A 286 -5.22 -5.42 8.15
C HIS A 286 -5.64 -4.55 6.97
N TYR A 287 -6.78 -4.83 6.31
CA TYR A 287 -7.28 -4.09 5.14
C TYR A 287 -8.23 -2.95 5.56
N LEU A 288 -7.70 -1.96 6.30
CA LEU A 288 -8.51 -0.87 6.84
C LEU A 288 -9.23 -0.05 5.75
N GLN A 289 -8.70 0.04 4.54
CA GLN A 289 -9.32 0.69 3.39
C GLN A 289 -10.59 -0.01 2.91
N CYS A 290 -10.76 -1.29 3.26
CA CYS A 290 -11.96 -2.09 3.01
C CYS A 290 -12.86 -2.19 4.25
N ASP A 291 -12.27 -2.21 5.45
CA ASP A 291 -12.99 -2.44 6.70
C ASP A 291 -13.62 -1.17 7.26
N ALA A 292 -12.92 -0.04 7.10
CA ALA A 292 -13.31 1.26 7.64
C ALA A 292 -13.08 2.39 6.62
N PRO A 293 -13.60 2.27 5.36
CA PRO A 293 -13.31 3.20 4.28
C PRO A 293 -13.73 4.63 4.61
N ALA A 294 -14.89 4.84 5.24
CA ALA A 294 -15.37 6.18 5.60
C ALA A 294 -14.46 6.85 6.66
N GLN A 295 -14.04 6.11 7.69
CA GLN A 295 -13.16 6.61 8.73
C GLN A 295 -11.76 6.95 8.17
N LEU A 296 -11.23 6.07 7.30
CA LEU A 296 -9.97 6.34 6.61
C LEU A 296 -10.09 7.54 5.67
N ALA A 297 -11.20 7.67 4.94
CA ALA A 297 -11.45 8.81 4.07
C ALA A 297 -11.44 10.14 4.84
N ASP A 298 -12.02 10.18 6.02
CA ASP A 298 -12.01 11.37 6.87
C ASP A 298 -10.60 11.71 7.36
N VAL A 299 -9.78 10.71 7.71
CA VAL A 299 -8.36 10.93 8.05
C VAL A 299 -7.58 11.42 6.83
N VAL A 300 -7.84 10.89 5.62
CA VAL A 300 -7.24 11.36 4.37
C VAL A 300 -7.59 12.83 4.11
N ARG A 301 -8.87 13.21 4.19
CA ARG A 301 -9.33 14.60 4.03
C ARG A 301 -8.64 15.54 5.01
N LEU A 302 -8.55 15.13 6.27
CA LEU A 302 -7.88 15.91 7.32
C LEU A 302 -6.39 16.08 7.06
N THR A 303 -5.72 15.03 6.56
CA THR A 303 -4.27 15.05 6.31
C THR A 303 -3.93 15.86 5.06
N ALA A 304 -4.73 15.72 3.99
CA ALA A 304 -4.53 16.43 2.73
C ALA A 304 -4.95 17.91 2.78
N ASN A 305 -5.58 18.36 3.86
CA ASN A 305 -6.01 19.75 3.99
C ASN A 305 -4.79 20.66 4.23
N ALA A 306 -4.67 21.72 3.44
CA ALA A 306 -3.51 22.62 3.42
C ALA A 306 -3.31 23.44 4.72
N GLU A 307 -4.30 23.47 5.61
CA GLU A 307 -4.20 24.18 6.89
C GLU A 307 -3.81 23.18 8.01
N PRO A 308 -2.53 23.15 8.43
CA PRO A 308 -2.10 22.27 9.49
C PRO A 308 -2.72 22.72 10.82
N THR A 309 -3.83 22.10 11.20
CA THR A 309 -4.47 22.36 12.50
C THR A 309 -4.15 21.23 13.47
N THR A 310 -3.55 21.58 14.60
CA THR A 310 -3.50 20.68 15.77
C THR A 310 -4.92 20.45 16.27
N LEU A 311 -5.30 19.18 16.38
CA LEU A 311 -6.63 18.82 16.85
C LEU A 311 -6.72 18.91 18.37
N GLY A 312 -7.70 19.65 18.87
CA GLY A 312 -7.81 19.92 20.29
C GLY A 312 -8.49 18.84 21.10
N THR A 313 -9.70 18.46 20.75
CA THR A 313 -10.55 17.58 21.56
C THR A 313 -11.11 16.41 20.75
N VAL A 314 -11.61 15.38 21.45
CA VAL A 314 -12.26 14.21 20.80
C VAL A 314 -13.40 14.62 19.86
N GLY A 315 -14.05 15.77 20.10
CA GLY A 315 -15.12 16.27 19.23
C GLY A 315 -14.65 16.76 17.85
N ASP A 316 -13.35 17.02 17.70
CA ASP A 316 -12.75 17.49 16.44
C ASP A 316 -12.20 16.32 15.59
N TRP A 317 -12.28 15.09 16.12
CA TRP A 317 -11.75 13.91 15.44
C TRP A 317 -12.74 13.34 14.43
N PRO A 318 -12.26 12.73 13.34
CA PRO A 318 -13.10 11.92 12.48
C PRO A 318 -13.86 10.85 13.27
N ALA A 319 -15.15 10.72 13.00
CA ALA A 319 -16.01 9.80 13.73
C ALA A 319 -15.50 8.34 13.57
N GLY A 320 -15.31 7.66 14.70
CA GLY A 320 -14.83 6.27 14.70
C GLY A 320 -13.31 6.10 14.56
N ALA A 321 -12.55 7.20 14.42
CA ALA A 321 -11.10 7.19 14.51
C ALA A 321 -10.63 7.68 15.89
N VAL A 322 -9.49 7.18 16.37
CA VAL A 322 -8.88 7.56 17.64
C VAL A 322 -7.51 8.14 17.37
N LEU A 323 -7.33 9.44 17.68
CA LEU A 323 -6.01 10.07 17.66
C LEU A 323 -5.22 9.60 18.89
N VAL A 324 -4.10 8.93 18.65
CA VAL A 324 -3.20 8.47 19.72
C VAL A 324 -2.26 9.60 20.14
N ASP A 325 -1.67 10.28 19.15
CA ASP A 325 -0.70 11.34 19.36
C ASP A 325 -0.56 12.22 18.10
N GLN A 326 -0.02 13.43 18.27
CA GLN A 326 0.36 14.31 17.18
C GLN A 326 1.52 15.21 17.59
N THR A 327 2.38 15.54 16.62
CA THR A 327 3.42 16.58 16.79
C THR A 327 2.87 17.96 16.40
N ALA A 328 3.58 19.01 16.74
CA ALA A 328 3.21 20.40 16.44
C ALA A 328 4.32 21.10 15.66
#